data_6bbe5813dfae5ffe9bb126ffc1e9ebd3
#
_entry.id   6bbe5813dfae5ffe9bb126ffc1e9ebd3
#
_cell.length_a   1.000
_cell.length_b   1.000
_cell.length_c   1.000
_cell.angle_alpha   90.00
_cell.angle_beta   90.00
_cell.angle_gamma   90.00
#
_symmetry.space_group_name_H-M   'P 1'
#
loop_
_entity.id
_entity.type
_entity.pdbx_description
1 polymer ?
#
loop_
_entity_poly.entity_id
_entity_poly.type
_entity_poly.pdbx_seq_one_letter_code
_entity_poly.pdbx_strand_id
1 'polypeptide(L)'
;MTRPLRLLVLCSALIAAAEAQAEPRHDKRPHAQPGHAHPSAQPVQGPVVDVARVLAILADNRSLIGPASDLPPGIRKNLARGKPLPPGIAKQLDSRLLGRLPRYDDHEWKQVGADLVLVAVATGIVIEILNDVLD
;
A
#
# COMPACT_ATOMS: atom_id res chain seq x y z
N MET A 1 -11.93 -62.42 -28.63
CA MET A 1 -12.99 -63.46 -28.57
C MET A 1 -13.96 -63.05 -27.50
N THR A 2 -15.13 -62.86 -27.91
CA THR A 2 -16.52 -62.99 -27.40
C THR A 2 -17.03 -61.87 -26.48
N ARG A 3 -17.82 -61.02 -27.12
CA ARG A 3 -19.07 -60.44 -26.60
C ARG A 3 -20.05 -61.60 -26.29
N PRO A 4 -21.12 -61.44 -25.48
CA PRO A 4 -22.26 -60.59 -25.72
C PRO A 4 -22.89 -60.02 -24.44
N LEU A 5 -23.67 -58.99 -24.54
CA LEU A 5 -25.02 -58.78 -25.03
C LEU A 5 -26.10 -58.71 -23.92
N ARG A 6 -26.74 -57.57 -23.87
CA ARG A 6 -28.16 -57.32 -23.52
C ARG A 6 -28.61 -57.52 -22.06
N LEU A 7 -29.23 -56.56 -21.46
CA LEU A 7 -30.70 -56.46 -21.45
C LEU A 7 -31.21 -55.12 -20.94
N LEU A 8 -32.08 -54.63 -21.70
CA LEU A 8 -32.99 -53.52 -21.58
C LEU A 8 -34.10 -53.93 -20.62
N VAL A 9 -34.40 -53.12 -19.59
CA VAL A 9 -35.76 -53.11 -19.00
C VAL A 9 -36.18 -51.68 -18.73
N LEU A 10 -37.17 -51.28 -19.50
CA LEU A 10 -38.13 -50.25 -19.22
C LEU A 10 -38.90 -50.54 -17.92
N CYS A 11 -39.28 -49.51 -17.21
CA CYS A 11 -40.65 -49.28 -16.69
C CYS A 11 -40.62 -48.13 -15.70
N SER A 12 -41.21 -47.10 -16.04
CA SER A 12 -42.56 -46.64 -15.66
C SER A 12 -42.55 -45.53 -14.65
N ALA A 13 -43.08 -44.47 -15.14
CA ALA A 13 -43.59 -43.26 -14.47
C ALA A 13 -44.32 -43.55 -13.16
N LEU A 14 -44.06 -42.74 -12.17
CA LEU A 14 -45.09 -42.38 -11.20
C LEU A 14 -44.98 -40.90 -10.85
N ILE A 15 -45.98 -40.19 -11.30
CA ILE A 15 -46.38 -38.84 -10.95
C ILE A 15 -46.85 -38.89 -9.50
N ALA A 16 -46.26 -38.08 -8.65
CA ALA A 16 -46.86 -37.72 -7.36
C ALA A 16 -46.53 -36.29 -7.01
N ALA A 17 -47.53 -35.47 -7.22
CA ALA A 17 -48.02 -34.43 -6.34
C ALA A 17 -47.03 -33.40 -5.77
N ALA A 18 -47.19 -32.21 -6.32
CA ALA A 18 -46.82 -30.94 -5.76
C ALA A 18 -47.43 -30.75 -4.37
N GLU A 19 -46.62 -30.61 -3.37
CA GLU A 19 -46.98 -29.85 -2.19
C GLU A 19 -46.18 -28.55 -2.21
N ALA A 20 -46.90 -27.52 -2.58
CA ALA A 20 -46.48 -26.16 -2.45
C ALA A 20 -46.45 -25.79 -0.96
N GLN A 21 -45.32 -25.91 -0.29
CA GLN A 21 -45.09 -25.22 0.94
C GLN A 21 -44.62 -23.80 0.61
N ALA A 22 -45.59 -22.90 0.67
CA ALA A 22 -45.32 -21.48 0.65
C ALA A 22 -44.66 -21.12 2.00
N GLU A 23 -43.34 -21.16 2.04
CA GLU A 23 -42.59 -20.49 3.06
C GLU A 23 -42.69 -18.99 2.84
N PRO A 24 -43.05 -18.20 3.86
CA PRO A 24 -43.01 -16.75 3.73
C PRO A 24 -41.56 -16.35 3.48
N ARG A 25 -41.29 -15.92 2.27
CA ARG A 25 -40.04 -15.24 1.94
C ARG A 25 -39.94 -14.00 2.82
N HIS A 26 -39.14 -14.12 3.85
CA HIS A 26 -38.63 -12.98 4.56
C HIS A 26 -37.76 -12.24 3.54
N ASP A 27 -38.35 -11.21 2.94
CA ASP A 27 -37.63 -10.21 2.17
C ASP A 27 -36.66 -9.50 3.11
N LYS A 28 -35.56 -10.18 3.43
CA LYS A 28 -34.36 -9.49 3.82
C LYS A 28 -33.83 -8.86 2.54
N ARG A 29 -34.37 -7.70 2.22
CA ARG A 29 -33.67 -6.78 1.35
C ARG A 29 -32.25 -6.67 1.90
N PRO A 30 -31.21 -7.05 1.17
CA PRO A 30 -29.89 -6.63 1.53
C PRO A 30 -29.97 -5.11 1.53
N HIS A 31 -29.82 -4.50 2.69
CA HIS A 31 -29.41 -3.12 2.73
C HIS A 31 -28.10 -3.12 1.93
N ALA A 32 -28.19 -2.66 0.70
CA ALA A 32 -27.04 -2.21 -0.02
C ALA A 32 -26.49 -1.04 0.81
N GLN A 33 -25.62 -1.37 1.72
CA GLN A 33 -24.69 -0.38 2.22
C GLN A 33 -24.03 0.17 0.96
N PRO A 34 -24.06 1.49 0.76
CA PRO A 34 -23.19 2.06 -0.26
C PRO A 34 -21.80 1.59 0.12
N GLY A 35 -21.29 0.67 -0.68
CA GLY A 35 -19.93 0.20 -0.51
C GLY A 35 -19.08 1.44 -0.48
N HIS A 36 -18.51 1.73 0.68
CA HIS A 36 -17.32 2.54 0.71
C HIS A 36 -16.35 1.75 -0.16
N ALA A 37 -16.34 2.09 -1.45
CA ALA A 37 -15.24 1.73 -2.31
C ALA A 37 -14.03 2.24 -1.54
N HIS A 38 -13.36 1.33 -0.86
CA HIS A 38 -12.00 1.59 -0.43
C HIS A 38 -11.32 1.94 -1.73
N PRO A 39 -10.83 3.15 -1.91
CA PRO A 39 -9.98 3.42 -3.04
C PRO A 39 -8.90 2.35 -2.95
N SER A 40 -8.91 1.42 -3.88
CA SER A 40 -7.83 0.49 -4.05
C SER A 40 -6.60 1.35 -4.03
N ALA A 41 -5.79 1.23 -2.99
CA ALA A 41 -4.56 1.98 -2.89
C ALA A 41 -3.74 1.54 -4.10
N GLN A 42 -3.87 2.30 -5.17
CA GLN A 42 -2.98 2.14 -6.31
C GLN A 42 -1.59 2.35 -5.72
N PRO A 43 -0.64 1.46 -5.99
CA PRO A 43 0.73 1.71 -5.56
C PRO A 43 1.09 3.09 -6.06
N VAL A 44 1.42 3.98 -5.14
CA VAL A 44 1.83 5.34 -5.47
C VAL A 44 3.10 5.16 -6.30
N GLN A 45 2.98 5.29 -7.61
CA GLN A 45 4.11 5.22 -8.52
C GLN A 45 4.91 6.50 -8.32
N GLY A 46 5.87 6.42 -7.40
CA GLY A 46 6.83 7.48 -7.18
C GLY A 46 7.94 7.45 -8.24
N PRO A 47 8.77 8.49 -8.30
CA PRO A 47 9.94 8.50 -9.15
C PRO A 47 10.90 7.37 -8.75
N VAL A 48 11.63 6.84 -9.73
CA VAL A 48 12.71 5.90 -9.46
C VAL A 48 13.88 6.67 -8.83
N VAL A 49 14.15 6.38 -7.57
CA VAL A 49 15.19 7.04 -6.79
C VAL A 49 16.54 6.37 -7.03
N ASP A 50 17.55 7.14 -7.45
CA ASP A 50 18.93 6.68 -7.52
C ASP A 50 19.56 6.73 -6.12
N VAL A 51 19.37 5.66 -5.35
CA VAL A 51 19.83 5.53 -3.98
C VAL A 51 21.36 5.63 -3.90
N ALA A 52 22.09 5.02 -4.83
CA ALA A 52 23.55 5.04 -4.82
C ALA A 52 24.10 6.47 -4.96
N ARG A 53 23.51 7.25 -5.84
CA ARG A 53 23.85 8.66 -6.01
C ARG A 53 23.54 9.48 -4.77
N VAL A 54 22.39 9.26 -4.16
CA VAL A 54 22.00 9.94 -2.91
C VAL A 54 23.00 9.65 -1.81
N LEU A 55 23.36 8.38 -1.60
CA LEU A 55 24.32 7.98 -0.56
C LEU A 55 25.72 8.58 -0.80
N ALA A 56 26.18 8.64 -2.04
CA ALA A 56 27.46 9.29 -2.37
C ALA A 56 27.44 10.78 -2.00
N ILE A 57 26.36 11.50 -2.34
CA ILE A 57 26.19 12.91 -2.00
C ILE A 57 26.17 13.11 -0.48
N LEU A 58 25.49 12.26 0.28
CA LEU A 58 25.45 12.34 1.74
C LEU A 58 26.84 12.11 2.35
N ALA A 59 27.56 11.11 1.85
CA ALA A 59 28.93 10.82 2.30
C ALA A 59 29.88 12.00 2.11
N ASP A 60 29.78 12.68 0.95
CA ASP A 60 30.61 13.85 0.62
C ASP A 60 30.20 15.12 1.40
N ASN A 61 29.01 15.13 1.95
CA ASN A 61 28.43 16.33 2.59
C ASN A 61 27.99 16.09 4.04
N ARG A 62 28.64 15.21 4.77
CA ARG A 62 28.29 14.88 6.16
C ARG A 62 28.23 16.11 7.10
N SER A 63 29.05 17.11 6.84
CA SER A 63 29.04 18.35 7.64
C SER A 63 27.77 19.20 7.47
N LEU A 64 26.97 18.94 6.45
CA LEU A 64 25.70 19.61 6.20
C LEU A 64 24.48 18.82 6.73
N ILE A 65 24.73 17.62 7.25
CA ILE A 65 23.71 16.79 7.88
C ILE A 65 23.45 17.29 9.30
N GLY A 66 22.20 17.59 9.60
CA GLY A 66 21.80 18.02 10.94
C GLY A 66 21.84 16.84 11.94
N PRO A 67 21.81 17.12 13.23
CA PRO A 67 21.83 16.08 14.24
C PRO A 67 20.64 15.13 14.07
N ALA A 68 20.92 13.85 14.04
CA ALA A 68 19.93 12.80 14.07
C ALA A 68 19.17 12.83 15.42
N SER A 69 17.92 12.45 15.38
CA SER A 69 17.09 12.32 16.59
C SER A 69 16.41 10.96 16.53
N ASP A 70 16.35 10.26 17.64
CA ASP A 70 15.64 8.99 17.69
C ASP A 70 14.18 9.14 17.35
N LEU A 71 13.72 8.30 16.44
CA LEU A 71 12.31 8.23 16.06
C LEU A 71 11.55 7.28 17.00
N PRO A 72 10.41 7.73 17.53
CA PRO A 72 9.51 6.82 18.24
C PRO A 72 9.16 5.61 17.37
N PRO A 73 9.18 4.38 17.90
CA PRO A 73 8.99 3.17 17.11
C PRO A 73 7.66 3.11 16.38
N GLY A 74 6.61 3.77 16.88
CA GLY A 74 5.33 3.90 16.22
C GLY A 74 5.37 4.72 14.94
N ILE A 75 6.20 5.76 14.91
CA ILE A 75 6.38 6.62 13.73
C ILE A 75 7.12 5.85 12.63
N ARG A 76 8.21 5.18 12.96
CA ARG A 76 8.97 4.36 12.00
C ARG A 76 8.07 3.32 11.31
N LYS A 77 7.19 2.64 12.07
CA LYS A 77 6.21 1.69 11.51
C LYS A 77 5.19 2.36 10.58
N ASN A 78 4.77 3.57 10.89
CA ASN A 78 3.82 4.30 10.04
C ASN A 78 4.45 4.74 8.73
N LEU A 79 5.69 5.21 8.77
CA LEU A 79 6.46 5.59 7.57
C LEU A 79 6.67 4.39 6.65
N ALA A 80 7.08 3.24 7.20
CA ALA A 80 7.25 1.99 6.45
C ALA A 80 5.95 1.50 5.77
N ARG A 81 4.79 1.93 6.25
CA ARG A 81 3.48 1.62 5.66
C ARG A 81 3.01 2.65 4.63
N GLY A 82 3.85 3.62 4.24
CA GLY A 82 3.48 4.68 3.32
C GLY A 82 2.43 5.65 3.86
N LYS A 83 2.31 5.78 5.19
CA LYS A 83 1.40 6.77 5.78
C LYS A 83 1.97 8.17 5.65
N PRO A 84 1.11 9.19 5.61
CA PRO A 84 1.54 10.57 5.60
C PRO A 84 2.46 10.89 6.79
N LEU A 85 3.45 11.73 6.55
CA LEU A 85 4.40 12.15 7.56
C LEU A 85 3.70 13.05 8.59
N PRO A 86 3.75 12.74 9.90
CA PRO A 86 3.16 13.59 10.91
C PRO A 86 3.82 14.98 10.95
N PRO A 87 3.07 16.04 11.20
CA PRO A 87 3.62 17.38 11.32
C PRO A 87 4.60 17.45 12.51
N GLY A 88 5.67 18.22 12.36
CA GLY A 88 6.66 18.46 13.42
C GLY A 88 7.75 17.41 13.61
N ILE A 89 7.65 16.23 12.95
CA ILE A 89 8.68 15.19 13.01
C ILE A 89 9.72 15.37 11.92
N ALA A 90 9.29 15.83 10.75
CA ALA A 90 10.18 16.12 9.64
C ALA A 90 10.96 17.40 9.86
N LYS A 91 12.26 17.32 9.72
CA LYS A 91 13.14 18.47 9.65
C LYS A 91 13.51 18.76 8.20
N GLN A 92 13.64 20.04 7.88
CA GLN A 92 14.22 20.44 6.60
C GLN A 92 15.73 20.21 6.64
N LEU A 93 16.24 19.70 5.53
CA LEU A 93 17.69 19.57 5.33
C LEU A 93 18.31 20.95 5.05
N ASP A 94 19.62 21.06 5.28
CA ASP A 94 20.37 22.26 4.89
C ASP A 94 20.14 22.54 3.39
N SER A 95 19.92 23.79 3.04
CA SER A 95 19.60 24.20 1.66
C SER A 95 20.74 23.87 0.68
N ARG A 96 22.00 23.87 1.16
CA ARG A 96 23.16 23.49 0.36
C ARG A 96 23.16 21.98 0.06
N LEU A 97 22.74 21.16 1.02
CA LEU A 97 22.58 19.73 0.83
C LEU A 97 21.42 19.43 -0.12
N LEU A 98 20.29 20.08 0.07
CA LEU A 98 19.13 19.98 -0.84
C LEU A 98 19.49 20.33 -2.29
N GLY A 99 20.32 21.35 -2.47
CA GLY A 99 20.79 21.76 -3.81
C GLY A 99 21.67 20.71 -4.52
N ARG A 100 22.24 19.74 -3.77
CA ARG A 100 23.10 18.67 -4.31
C ARG A 100 22.33 17.37 -4.54
N LEU A 101 21.27 17.14 -3.75
CA LEU A 101 20.43 15.96 -3.91
C LEU A 101 19.66 15.97 -5.24
N PRO A 102 19.38 14.79 -5.83
CA PRO A 102 18.55 14.70 -7.03
C PRO A 102 17.17 15.31 -6.73
N ARG A 103 16.68 16.11 -7.65
CA ARG A 103 15.35 16.71 -7.59
C ARG A 103 14.36 15.82 -8.31
N TYR A 104 13.20 15.63 -7.70
CA TYR A 104 12.07 14.94 -8.28
C TYR A 104 10.87 15.88 -8.26
N ASP A 105 10.20 16.04 -9.38
CA ASP A 105 9.05 16.91 -9.52
C ASP A 105 7.96 16.52 -8.53
N ASP A 106 7.35 17.51 -7.88
CA ASP A 106 6.31 17.33 -6.86
C ASP A 106 6.73 16.53 -5.60
N HIS A 107 8.05 16.36 -5.39
CA HIS A 107 8.59 15.69 -4.22
C HIS A 107 9.67 16.52 -3.52
N GLU A 108 9.82 16.30 -2.23
CA GLU A 108 10.86 16.95 -1.44
C GLU A 108 11.58 15.97 -0.50
N TRP A 109 12.86 16.22 -0.31
CA TRP A 109 13.66 15.49 0.68
C TRP A 109 13.49 16.08 2.07
N LYS A 110 13.25 15.21 3.07
CA LYS A 110 13.15 15.59 4.48
C LYS A 110 13.98 14.67 5.35
N GLN A 111 14.48 15.20 6.45
CA GLN A 111 15.13 14.42 7.52
C GLN A 111 14.07 13.99 8.53
N VAL A 112 14.03 12.71 8.85
CA VAL A 112 13.14 12.15 9.86
C VAL A 112 13.95 11.23 10.77
N GLY A 113 14.42 11.79 11.88
CA GLY A 113 15.40 11.10 12.74
C GLY A 113 16.76 10.98 12.05
N ALA A 114 17.26 9.75 11.93
CA ALA A 114 18.46 9.39 11.18
C ALA A 114 18.15 9.01 9.71
N ASP A 115 16.86 9.01 9.34
CA ASP A 115 16.42 8.59 8.02
C ASP A 115 16.28 9.80 7.08
N LEU A 116 16.61 9.59 5.80
CA LEU A 116 16.28 10.51 4.72
C LEU A 116 15.04 9.99 4.00
N VAL A 117 14.02 10.81 3.86
CA VAL A 117 12.76 10.44 3.23
C VAL A 117 12.42 11.35 2.05
N LEU A 118 11.91 10.76 0.98
CA LEU A 118 11.33 11.49 -0.14
C LEU A 118 9.81 11.51 0.03
N VAL A 119 9.23 12.70 0.02
CA VAL A 119 7.81 12.92 0.33
C VAL A 119 7.14 13.63 -0.82
N ALA A 120 5.96 13.18 -1.22
CA ALA A 120 5.12 13.89 -2.17
C ALA A 120 4.57 15.17 -1.53
N VAL A 121 4.84 16.33 -2.13
CA VAL A 121 4.50 17.66 -1.58
C VAL A 121 2.99 17.83 -1.40
N ALA A 122 2.20 17.37 -2.36
CA ALA A 122 0.76 17.54 -2.35
C ALA A 122 0.03 16.74 -1.25
N THR A 123 0.55 15.58 -0.90
CA THR A 123 -0.14 14.61 -0.01
C THR A 123 0.58 14.34 1.29
N GLY A 124 1.87 14.68 1.39
CA GLY A 124 2.72 14.30 2.50
C GLY A 124 3.04 12.80 2.58
N ILE A 125 2.68 12.03 1.55
CA ILE A 125 2.93 10.58 1.51
C ILE A 125 4.41 10.33 1.28
N VAL A 126 4.97 9.43 2.08
CA VAL A 126 6.36 8.99 1.93
C VAL A 126 6.48 8.04 0.73
N ILE A 127 7.35 8.38 -0.20
CA ILE A 127 7.60 7.65 -1.44
C ILE A 127 8.80 6.72 -1.29
N GLU A 128 9.88 7.21 -0.65
CA GLU A 128 11.10 6.45 -0.43
C GLU A 128 11.67 6.74 0.95
N ILE A 129 12.27 5.73 1.59
CA ILE A 129 12.91 5.85 2.89
C ILE A 129 14.31 5.25 2.81
N LEU A 130 15.30 6.08 3.08
CA LEU A 130 16.68 5.66 3.25
C LEU A 130 16.98 5.64 4.74
N ASN A 131 16.99 4.44 5.32
CA ASN A 131 17.13 4.26 6.76
C ASN A 131 18.58 4.50 7.22
N ASP A 132 18.73 5.17 8.37
CA ASP A 132 19.98 5.38 9.09
C ASP A 132 21.13 5.96 8.23
N VAL A 133 20.80 6.75 7.19
CA VAL A 133 21.80 7.33 6.28
C VAL A 133 22.32 8.70 6.75
N LEU A 134 21.68 9.28 7.76
CA LEU A 134 22.02 10.59 8.31
C LEU A 134 22.68 10.50 9.70
N ASP A 135 23.04 9.30 10.15
CA ASP A 135 23.73 9.08 11.43
C ASP A 135 25.27 9.14 11.28
#